data_27cd46d9168ad252c90c5b089857ed3b
#
_entry.id   27cd46d9168ad252c90c5b089857ed3b
#
_cell.length_a   1.000
_cell.length_b   1.000
_cell.length_c   1.000
_cell.angle_alpha   90.00
_cell.angle_beta   90.00
_cell.angle_gamma   90.00
#
_symmetry.space_group_name_H-M   'P 1'
#
loop_
_entity.id
_entity.type
_entity.pdbx_description
1 polymer ?
#
loop_
_entity_poly.entity_id
_entity_poly.type
_entity_poly.pdbx_seq_one_letter_code
_entity_poly.pdbx_strand_id
1 'polypeptide(L)'
;MSVAGPTLVNVTDTRGTFALTDMPGVRLQDADFTVVDVETTGWSPGAAGITEIGAVRVRGGEVIAEFTSLVNPGTPVPAPITELTGISDPMLALAPPAAAVLPGLLAFAEGSVLTAHNAPFDLAFLTAACAAAGLGWPGFEILDTLKLARHLVSTPDEVPDCKLATLADYFGAPVQPSHRALADARATATVLWHLLGRLADREVYTLGELAAWLAEKDAEAAAARTGVAAVTARRWPLGVARAPRARTPQWLAGPRRWLARVPRLPWRRGRGIR
;
A
#
# COMPACT_ATOMS: atom_id res chain seq x y z
N MET A 1 -34.19 -22.03 -10.25
CA MET A 1 -33.24 -21.63 -9.22
C MET A 1 -32.75 -20.24 -9.59
N SER A 2 -33.24 -19.24 -8.84
CA SER A 2 -32.96 -17.81 -9.10
C SER A 2 -31.62 -17.45 -8.53
N VAL A 3 -30.71 -16.98 -9.38
CA VAL A 3 -29.40 -16.45 -8.98
C VAL A 3 -29.62 -14.99 -8.62
N ALA A 4 -29.52 -14.67 -7.33
CA ALA A 4 -29.57 -13.29 -6.85
C ALA A 4 -28.35 -12.53 -7.38
N GLY A 5 -28.60 -11.51 -8.21
CA GLY A 5 -27.57 -10.57 -8.66
C GLY A 5 -27.13 -9.66 -7.49
N PRO A 6 -25.92 -9.05 -7.61
CA PRO A 6 -25.39 -8.20 -6.57
C PRO A 6 -26.29 -6.98 -6.35
N THR A 7 -26.66 -6.75 -5.10
CA THR A 7 -27.42 -5.58 -4.67
C THR A 7 -26.57 -4.33 -4.89
N LEU A 8 -27.03 -3.45 -5.78
CA LEU A 8 -26.42 -2.13 -5.99
C LEU A 8 -26.60 -1.29 -4.71
N VAL A 9 -25.53 -1.06 -3.99
CA VAL A 9 -25.49 -0.08 -2.92
C VAL A 9 -25.38 1.30 -3.57
N ASN A 10 -26.39 2.14 -3.31
CA ASN A 10 -26.42 3.52 -3.78
C ASN A 10 -25.34 4.33 -3.04
N VAL A 11 -24.21 4.60 -3.71
CA VAL A 11 -23.11 5.43 -3.18
C VAL A 11 -23.38 6.89 -3.53
N THR A 12 -24.30 7.50 -2.81
CA THR A 12 -24.45 8.96 -2.72
C THR A 12 -24.37 9.38 -1.27
N ASP A 13 -23.19 9.17 -0.65
CA ASP A 13 -22.89 9.79 0.63
C ASP A 13 -21.45 10.30 0.59
N THR A 14 -21.32 11.60 0.43
CA THR A 14 -20.08 12.36 0.62
C THR A 14 -19.75 12.40 2.11
N ARG A 15 -19.47 11.25 2.69
CA ARG A 15 -18.84 11.19 4.02
C ARG A 15 -17.37 11.55 3.86
N GLY A 16 -16.98 12.55 4.62
CA GLY A 16 -15.79 13.35 4.55
C GLY A 16 -14.48 12.59 4.29
N THR A 17 -13.59 13.31 3.64
CA THR A 17 -12.15 13.04 3.54
C THR A 17 -11.63 12.55 4.89
N PHE A 18 -11.18 11.30 4.94
CA PHE A 18 -10.58 10.74 6.14
C PHE A 18 -9.11 11.16 6.18
N ALA A 19 -8.75 12.10 7.05
CA ALA A 19 -7.37 12.52 7.24
C ALA A 19 -6.72 11.76 8.41
N LEU A 20 -5.40 11.47 8.33
CA LEU A 20 -4.63 10.94 9.46
C LEU A 20 -4.80 11.82 10.69
N THR A 21 -5.08 13.11 10.47
CA THR A 21 -5.37 14.11 11.50
C THR A 21 -6.77 14.00 12.09
N ASP A 22 -7.70 13.28 11.47
CA ASP A 22 -9.07 13.11 11.97
C ASP A 22 -9.15 12.07 13.10
N MET A 23 -8.15 11.16 13.15
CA MET A 23 -8.01 10.16 14.22
C MET A 23 -6.59 10.17 14.81
N PRO A 24 -6.13 11.31 15.35
CA PRO A 24 -4.74 11.51 15.74
C PRO A 24 -4.27 10.52 16.81
N GLY A 25 -5.18 10.07 17.67
CA GLY A 25 -4.89 9.14 18.77
C GLY A 25 -4.94 7.66 18.39
N VAL A 26 -5.33 7.31 17.16
CA VAL A 26 -5.35 5.90 16.76
C VAL A 26 -3.92 5.37 16.66
N ARG A 27 -3.65 4.27 17.36
CA ARG A 27 -2.32 3.65 17.35
C ARG A 27 -2.08 2.98 15.98
N LEU A 28 -0.85 3.05 15.49
CA LEU A 28 -0.47 2.46 14.20
C LEU A 28 -0.81 0.95 14.10
N GLN A 29 -0.72 0.23 15.21
CA GLN A 29 -1.07 -1.19 15.26
C GLN A 29 -2.57 -1.46 15.19
N ASP A 30 -3.42 -0.48 15.53
CA ASP A 30 -4.88 -0.61 15.58
C ASP A 30 -5.55 0.03 14.34
N ALA A 31 -4.76 0.76 13.54
CA ALA A 31 -5.20 1.39 12.31
C ALA A 31 -5.36 0.38 11.17
N ASP A 32 -6.32 0.66 10.29
CA ASP A 32 -6.47 -0.07 9.04
C ASP A 32 -5.64 0.57 7.93
N PHE A 33 -4.90 -0.24 7.22
CA PHE A 33 -4.18 0.14 6.01
C PHE A 33 -4.70 -0.69 4.84
N THR A 34 -5.07 -0.04 3.74
CA THR A 34 -5.33 -0.73 2.47
C THR A 34 -4.11 -0.56 1.58
N VAL A 35 -3.34 -1.62 1.44
CA VAL A 35 -2.17 -1.64 0.56
C VAL A 35 -2.63 -2.04 -0.83
N VAL A 36 -2.43 -1.16 -1.80
CA VAL A 36 -2.83 -1.33 -3.20
C VAL A 36 -1.62 -1.37 -4.11
N ASP A 37 -1.73 -2.13 -5.17
CA ASP A 37 -0.79 -2.17 -6.29
C ASP A 37 -1.57 -2.33 -7.59
N VAL A 38 -1.09 -1.74 -8.70
CA VAL A 38 -1.73 -1.84 -10.01
C VAL A 38 -0.73 -2.23 -11.08
N GLU A 39 -1.15 -3.16 -11.96
CA GLU A 39 -0.45 -3.43 -13.21
C GLU A 39 -1.09 -2.66 -14.36
N THR A 40 -0.28 -2.22 -15.31
CA THR A 40 -0.71 -1.30 -16.36
C THR A 40 -0.12 -1.65 -17.72
N THR A 41 -0.69 -1.13 -18.82
CA THR A 41 -0.14 -1.30 -20.16
C THR A 41 1.06 -0.40 -20.46
N GLY A 42 1.51 0.43 -19.48
CA GLY A 42 2.63 1.36 -19.64
C GLY A 42 2.75 2.33 -18.48
N TRP A 43 3.54 3.38 -18.63
CA TRP A 43 4.02 4.22 -17.52
C TRP A 43 3.23 5.51 -17.31
N SER A 44 2.35 5.88 -18.23
CA SER A 44 1.66 7.19 -18.19
C SER A 44 0.15 7.02 -18.21
N PRO A 45 -0.56 7.46 -17.15
CA PRO A 45 -2.03 7.54 -17.15
C PRO A 45 -2.50 8.40 -18.33
N GLY A 46 -3.56 8.00 -19.03
CA GLY A 46 -4.08 8.67 -20.22
C GLY A 46 -3.54 8.13 -21.55
N ALA A 47 -2.32 7.52 -21.54
CA ALA A 47 -1.80 6.76 -22.69
C ALA A 47 -1.82 5.25 -22.43
N ALA A 48 -1.91 4.83 -21.18
CA ALA A 48 -1.93 3.44 -20.73
C ALA A 48 -3.13 3.20 -19.81
N GLY A 49 -3.63 1.95 -19.80
CA GLY A 49 -4.74 1.52 -18.95
C GLY A 49 -4.30 0.54 -17.87
N ILE A 50 -5.13 0.36 -16.85
CA ILE A 50 -4.93 -0.62 -15.78
C ILE A 50 -5.28 -2.01 -16.34
N THR A 51 -4.44 -3.02 -16.03
CA THR A 51 -4.62 -4.43 -16.41
C THR A 51 -4.94 -5.34 -15.22
N GLU A 52 -4.45 -5.00 -14.03
CA GLU A 52 -4.77 -5.70 -12.78
C GLU A 52 -4.80 -4.70 -11.63
N ILE A 53 -5.66 -4.95 -10.67
CA ILE A 53 -5.68 -4.26 -9.36
C ILE A 53 -5.58 -5.33 -8.28
N GLY A 54 -4.65 -5.16 -7.36
CA GLY A 54 -4.53 -5.97 -6.17
C GLY A 54 -4.51 -5.09 -4.93
N ALA A 55 -5.25 -5.47 -3.90
CA ALA A 55 -5.18 -4.78 -2.63
C ALA A 55 -5.33 -5.74 -1.45
N VAL A 56 -4.68 -5.42 -0.35
CA VAL A 56 -4.83 -6.14 0.92
C VAL A 56 -5.16 -5.15 2.02
N ARG A 57 -6.11 -5.50 2.88
CA ARG A 57 -6.41 -4.74 4.09
C ARG A 57 -5.64 -5.33 5.26
N VAL A 58 -4.91 -4.50 5.97
CA VAL A 58 -3.98 -4.90 7.04
C VAL A 58 -4.34 -4.19 8.33
N ARG A 59 -4.37 -4.92 9.44
CA ARG A 59 -4.48 -4.39 10.79
C ARG A 59 -3.58 -5.21 11.72
N GLY A 60 -2.81 -4.54 12.57
CA GLY A 60 -1.92 -5.23 13.51
C GLY A 60 -0.88 -6.13 12.86
N GLY A 61 -0.50 -5.86 11.59
CA GLY A 61 0.42 -6.70 10.81
C GLY A 61 -0.23 -7.93 10.18
N GLU A 62 -1.52 -8.14 10.35
CA GLU A 62 -2.25 -9.25 9.75
C GLU A 62 -3.07 -8.78 8.53
N VAL A 63 -3.05 -9.54 7.44
CA VAL A 63 -3.97 -9.35 6.31
C VAL A 63 -5.34 -9.85 6.72
N ILE A 64 -6.31 -8.94 6.80
CA ILE A 64 -7.69 -9.24 7.24
C ILE A 64 -8.67 -9.37 6.07
N ALA A 65 -8.33 -8.82 4.90
CA ALA A 65 -9.13 -8.96 3.67
C ALA A 65 -8.24 -8.75 2.45
N GLU A 66 -8.71 -9.25 1.29
CA GLU A 66 -8.02 -9.11 0.01
C GLU A 66 -9.02 -8.75 -1.09
N PHE A 67 -8.57 -7.94 -2.03
CA PHE A 67 -9.26 -7.55 -3.24
C PHE A 67 -8.34 -7.81 -4.43
N THR A 68 -8.85 -8.44 -5.49
CA THR A 68 -8.09 -8.61 -6.73
C THR A 68 -9.04 -8.64 -7.91
N SER A 69 -8.63 -8.02 -9.01
CA SER A 69 -9.35 -8.07 -10.28
C SER A 69 -8.40 -7.85 -11.44
N LEU A 70 -8.50 -8.68 -12.47
CA LEU A 70 -8.06 -8.30 -13.79
C LEU A 70 -8.98 -7.18 -14.31
N VAL A 71 -8.41 -6.29 -15.13
CA VAL A 71 -9.12 -5.14 -15.70
C VAL A 71 -8.84 -5.10 -17.18
N ASN A 72 -9.89 -4.97 -17.99
CA ASN A 72 -9.74 -4.76 -19.43
C ASN A 72 -9.37 -3.29 -19.69
N PRO A 73 -8.15 -3.00 -20.18
CA PRO A 73 -7.71 -1.63 -20.44
C PRO A 73 -8.32 -1.01 -21.70
N GLY A 74 -9.04 -1.81 -22.51
CA GLY A 74 -9.59 -1.39 -23.82
C GLY A 74 -8.54 -1.21 -24.93
N THR A 75 -7.28 -1.55 -24.65
CA THR A 75 -6.14 -1.45 -25.58
C THR A 75 -5.27 -2.69 -25.45
N PRO A 76 -4.54 -3.12 -26.52
CA PRO A 76 -3.63 -4.24 -26.44
C PRO A 76 -2.52 -4.02 -25.39
N VAL A 77 -2.10 -5.10 -24.73
CA VAL A 77 -0.97 -5.10 -23.81
C VAL A 77 0.33 -5.21 -24.61
N PRO A 78 1.26 -4.26 -24.49
CA PRO A 78 2.56 -4.33 -25.15
C PRO A 78 3.33 -5.60 -24.74
N ALA A 79 4.00 -6.24 -25.70
CA ALA A 79 4.74 -7.47 -25.46
C ALA A 79 5.72 -7.39 -24.27
N PRO A 80 6.51 -6.30 -24.07
CA PRO A 80 7.38 -6.19 -22.90
C PRO A 80 6.62 -6.17 -21.56
N ILE A 81 5.39 -5.63 -21.54
CA ILE A 81 4.54 -5.63 -20.35
C ILE A 81 4.01 -7.03 -20.07
N THR A 82 3.58 -7.76 -21.13
CA THR A 82 3.19 -9.17 -20.99
C THR A 82 4.35 -10.03 -20.51
N GLU A 83 5.57 -9.81 -20.99
CA GLU A 83 6.76 -10.53 -20.52
C GLU A 83 7.04 -10.25 -19.03
N LEU A 84 6.82 -9.01 -18.58
CA LEU A 84 7.08 -8.57 -17.21
C LEU A 84 6.03 -9.11 -16.24
N THR A 85 4.74 -8.94 -16.57
CA THR A 85 3.61 -9.21 -15.65
C THR A 85 2.98 -10.58 -15.83
N GLY A 86 3.23 -11.23 -16.98
CA GLY A 86 2.52 -12.45 -17.40
C GLY A 86 1.06 -12.21 -17.80
N ILE A 87 0.59 -10.94 -17.83
CA ILE A 87 -0.78 -10.58 -18.20
C ILE A 87 -0.85 -10.40 -19.71
N SER A 88 -1.76 -11.11 -20.37
CA SER A 88 -1.90 -11.12 -21.83
C SER A 88 -3.31 -10.72 -22.28
N ASP A 89 -3.43 -10.27 -23.54
CA ASP A 89 -4.72 -9.88 -24.12
C ASP A 89 -5.82 -10.94 -23.97
N PRO A 90 -5.56 -12.26 -24.19
CA PRO A 90 -6.58 -13.29 -23.97
C PRO A 90 -7.08 -13.34 -22.52
N MET A 91 -6.25 -13.04 -21.51
CA MET A 91 -6.67 -13.00 -20.11
C MET A 91 -7.59 -11.82 -19.84
N LEU A 92 -7.37 -10.70 -20.53
CA LEU A 92 -8.11 -9.46 -20.33
C LEU A 92 -9.38 -9.35 -21.20
N ALA A 93 -9.52 -10.19 -22.21
CA ALA A 93 -10.65 -10.13 -23.15
C ALA A 93 -12.02 -10.24 -22.47
N LEU A 94 -12.11 -11.01 -21.38
CA LEU A 94 -13.34 -11.19 -20.59
C LEU A 94 -13.29 -10.45 -19.23
N ALA A 95 -12.21 -9.72 -18.96
CA ALA A 95 -12.10 -8.95 -17.72
C ALA A 95 -13.02 -7.72 -17.75
N PRO A 96 -13.56 -7.30 -16.60
CA PRO A 96 -14.39 -6.11 -16.52
C PRO A 96 -13.58 -4.84 -16.82
N PRO A 97 -14.21 -3.78 -17.34
CA PRO A 97 -13.56 -2.47 -17.48
C PRO A 97 -13.32 -1.84 -16.10
N ALA A 98 -12.38 -0.89 -16.02
CA ALA A 98 -12.04 -0.20 -14.77
C ALA A 98 -13.28 0.41 -14.07
N ALA A 99 -14.22 0.98 -14.83
CA ALA A 99 -15.45 1.56 -14.29
C ALA A 99 -16.32 0.56 -13.51
N ALA A 100 -16.23 -0.73 -13.82
CA ALA A 100 -16.97 -1.79 -13.09
C ALA A 100 -16.21 -2.28 -11.85
N VAL A 101 -14.88 -2.16 -11.82
CA VAL A 101 -14.01 -2.66 -10.73
C VAL A 101 -13.81 -1.60 -9.64
N LEU A 102 -13.61 -0.34 -10.05
CA LEU A 102 -13.26 0.75 -9.14
C LEU A 102 -14.23 0.97 -7.98
N PRO A 103 -15.57 0.91 -8.15
CA PRO A 103 -16.49 1.06 -7.01
C PRO A 103 -16.22 0.04 -5.89
N GLY A 104 -15.87 -1.21 -6.27
CA GLY A 104 -15.50 -2.25 -5.32
C GLY A 104 -14.20 -1.96 -4.58
N LEU A 105 -13.17 -1.46 -5.29
CA LEU A 105 -11.92 -1.05 -4.68
C LEU A 105 -12.11 0.13 -3.72
N LEU A 106 -12.86 1.16 -4.13
CA LEU A 106 -13.10 2.34 -3.31
C LEU A 106 -13.83 1.97 -2.01
N ALA A 107 -14.86 1.11 -2.11
CA ALA A 107 -15.55 0.58 -0.94
C ALA A 107 -14.64 -0.31 -0.06
N PHE A 108 -13.74 -1.09 -0.68
CA PHE A 108 -12.77 -1.92 0.05
C PHE A 108 -11.77 -1.07 0.84
N ALA A 109 -11.38 0.10 0.33
CA ALA A 109 -10.41 1.00 0.96
C ALA A 109 -11.06 1.98 1.96
N GLU A 110 -12.39 2.05 2.03
CA GLU A 110 -13.10 2.99 2.92
C GLU A 110 -12.67 2.83 4.38
N GLY A 111 -12.41 3.96 5.05
CA GLY A 111 -12.02 3.99 6.47
C GLY A 111 -10.62 3.48 6.77
N SER A 112 -9.74 3.42 5.78
CA SER A 112 -8.35 3.00 5.94
C SER A 112 -7.37 4.02 5.33
N VAL A 113 -6.11 3.94 5.73
CA VAL A 113 -5.00 4.65 5.10
C VAL A 113 -4.64 3.91 3.80
N LEU A 114 -4.80 4.56 2.65
CA LEU A 114 -4.43 3.96 1.37
C LEU A 114 -2.91 3.99 1.22
N THR A 115 -2.32 2.84 1.01
CA THR A 115 -0.88 2.65 1.03
C THR A 115 -0.42 1.99 -0.26
N ALA A 116 0.72 2.45 -0.81
CA ALA A 116 1.37 1.79 -1.95
C ALA A 116 2.89 1.93 -1.86
N HIS A 117 3.62 1.16 -2.67
CA HIS A 117 5.07 1.31 -2.79
C HIS A 117 5.41 2.15 -4.03
N ASN A 118 5.83 3.40 -3.83
CA ASN A 118 5.87 4.45 -4.86
C ASN A 118 4.46 4.93 -5.25
N ALA A 119 3.67 5.24 -4.24
CA ALA A 119 2.25 5.58 -4.33
C ALA A 119 1.87 6.58 -5.44
N PRO A 120 2.70 7.59 -5.83
CA PRO A 120 2.36 8.48 -6.94
C PRO A 120 2.04 7.76 -8.25
N PHE A 121 2.65 6.58 -8.50
CA PHE A 121 2.37 5.79 -9.71
C PHE A 121 0.95 5.22 -9.69
N ASP A 122 0.63 4.44 -8.65
CA ASP A 122 -0.68 3.78 -8.52
C ASP A 122 -1.82 4.79 -8.47
N LEU A 123 -1.62 5.85 -7.70
CA LEU A 123 -2.62 6.93 -7.55
C LEU A 123 -2.89 7.65 -8.85
N ALA A 124 -1.87 7.90 -9.67
CA ALA A 124 -2.05 8.56 -10.95
C ALA A 124 -2.96 7.73 -11.89
N PHE A 125 -2.81 6.40 -11.90
CA PHE A 125 -3.67 5.50 -12.67
C PHE A 125 -5.07 5.38 -12.07
N LEU A 126 -5.17 5.19 -10.77
CA LEU A 126 -6.46 5.02 -10.09
C LEU A 126 -7.31 6.29 -10.18
N THR A 127 -6.73 7.47 -9.95
CA THR A 127 -7.44 8.75 -10.04
C THR A 127 -7.88 9.06 -11.48
N ALA A 128 -7.01 8.81 -12.47
CA ALA A 128 -7.35 8.98 -13.88
C ALA A 128 -8.48 8.03 -14.30
N ALA A 129 -8.44 6.77 -13.86
CA ALA A 129 -9.47 5.78 -14.17
C ALA A 129 -10.81 6.12 -13.48
N CYS A 130 -10.79 6.62 -12.23
CA CYS A 130 -11.99 7.14 -11.56
C CYS A 130 -12.58 8.33 -12.32
N ALA A 131 -11.76 9.30 -12.73
CA ALA A 131 -12.22 10.45 -13.51
C ALA A 131 -12.85 10.02 -14.85
N ALA A 132 -12.22 9.08 -15.57
CA ALA A 132 -12.73 8.53 -16.82
C ALA A 132 -14.06 7.77 -16.62
N ALA A 133 -14.26 7.14 -15.46
CA ALA A 133 -15.49 6.44 -15.09
C ALA A 133 -16.58 7.37 -14.52
N GLY A 134 -16.31 8.67 -14.37
CA GLY A 134 -17.24 9.62 -13.73
C GLY A 134 -17.40 9.41 -12.22
N LEU A 135 -16.43 8.72 -11.59
CA LEU A 135 -16.40 8.47 -10.15
C LEU A 135 -15.60 9.57 -9.45
N GLY A 136 -16.12 10.08 -8.33
CA GLY A 136 -15.36 10.92 -7.44
C GLY A 136 -14.20 10.15 -6.80
N TRP A 137 -13.00 10.76 -6.72
CA TRP A 137 -11.93 10.21 -5.92
C TRP A 137 -12.18 10.55 -4.44
N PRO A 138 -12.34 9.58 -3.55
CA PRO A 138 -12.40 9.87 -2.13
C PRO A 138 -11.04 10.44 -1.71
N GLY A 139 -11.03 11.44 -0.88
CA GLY A 139 -9.79 12.03 -0.38
C GLY A 139 -9.08 11.11 0.63
N PHE A 140 -8.61 9.94 0.17
CA PHE A 140 -7.86 9.02 1.02
C PHE A 140 -6.59 9.67 1.55
N GLU A 141 -6.27 9.43 2.82
CA GLU A 141 -4.92 9.60 3.30
C GLU A 141 -3.99 8.59 2.67
N ILE A 142 -2.86 9.09 2.18
CA ILE A 142 -1.92 8.28 1.42
C ILE A 142 -0.63 8.07 2.20
N LEU A 143 -0.22 6.81 2.29
CA LEU A 143 1.09 6.43 2.82
C LEU A 143 1.94 5.77 1.73
N ASP A 144 3.10 6.36 1.44
CA ASP A 144 4.06 5.81 0.48
C ASP A 144 5.18 5.07 1.22
N THR A 145 5.20 3.73 1.08
CA THR A 145 6.22 2.90 1.74
C THR A 145 7.62 3.11 1.18
N LEU A 146 7.78 3.49 -0.10
CA LEU A 146 9.09 3.85 -0.66
C LEU A 146 9.64 5.12 0.00
N LYS A 147 8.79 6.13 0.15
CA LYS A 147 9.16 7.38 0.85
C LYS A 147 9.50 7.09 2.31
N LEU A 148 8.68 6.30 2.99
CA LEU A 148 8.90 5.92 4.38
C LEU A 148 10.21 5.12 4.54
N ALA A 149 10.47 4.15 3.66
CA ALA A 149 11.70 3.37 3.66
C ALA A 149 12.96 4.23 3.52
N ARG A 150 12.94 5.23 2.62
CA ARG A 150 14.07 6.15 2.43
C ARG A 150 14.45 6.95 3.68
N HIS A 151 13.54 7.10 4.63
CA HIS A 151 13.81 7.76 5.91
C HIS A 151 14.18 6.81 7.04
N LEU A 152 13.81 5.53 6.92
CA LEU A 152 13.92 4.56 8.02
C LEU A 152 14.95 3.46 7.78
N VAL A 153 15.37 3.27 6.53
CA VAL A 153 16.33 2.22 6.14
C VAL A 153 17.57 2.87 5.56
N SER A 154 18.73 2.52 6.07
CA SER A 154 20.00 3.07 5.59
C SER A 154 20.41 2.46 4.25
N THR A 155 20.74 3.32 3.27
CA THR A 155 21.31 2.90 1.98
C THR A 155 22.66 3.58 1.80
N PRO A 156 23.75 2.85 1.39
CA PRO A 156 23.76 1.41 1.09
C PRO A 156 24.06 0.48 2.28
N ASP A 157 24.09 0.97 3.53
CA ASP A 157 24.62 0.23 4.67
C ASP A 157 23.77 -0.99 5.05
N GLU A 158 22.44 -0.84 5.07
CA GLU A 158 21.51 -1.95 5.38
C GLU A 158 21.02 -2.64 4.09
N VAL A 159 20.68 -1.87 3.07
CA VAL A 159 20.18 -2.37 1.78
C VAL A 159 20.78 -1.55 0.62
N PRO A 160 20.97 -2.16 -0.57
CA PRO A 160 21.51 -1.44 -1.73
C PRO A 160 20.56 -0.36 -2.26
N ASP A 161 19.27 -0.57 -2.16
CA ASP A 161 18.21 0.37 -2.55
C ASP A 161 16.91 0.12 -1.80
N CYS A 162 15.91 0.99 -1.99
CA CYS A 162 14.58 0.85 -1.40
C CYS A 162 13.53 0.32 -2.38
N LYS A 163 13.90 -0.47 -3.39
CA LYS A 163 12.94 -1.13 -4.26
C LYS A 163 12.14 -2.18 -3.48
N LEU A 164 10.93 -2.46 -3.92
CA LEU A 164 10.05 -3.41 -3.24
C LEU A 164 10.69 -4.78 -3.08
N ALA A 165 11.31 -5.32 -4.14
CA ALA A 165 11.97 -6.63 -4.08
C ALA A 165 13.12 -6.65 -3.06
N THR A 166 13.94 -5.60 -3.01
CA THR A 166 15.04 -5.47 -2.04
C THR A 166 14.52 -5.43 -0.60
N LEU A 167 13.50 -4.61 -0.36
CA LEU A 167 12.92 -4.48 0.98
C LEU A 167 12.14 -5.73 1.40
N ALA A 168 11.42 -6.38 0.47
CA ALA A 168 10.71 -7.62 0.72
C ALA A 168 11.67 -8.74 1.13
N ASP A 169 12.80 -8.87 0.44
CA ASP A 169 13.86 -9.83 0.79
C ASP A 169 14.48 -9.49 2.15
N TYR A 170 14.87 -8.24 2.35
CA TYR A 170 15.47 -7.76 3.59
C TYR A 170 14.60 -7.98 4.83
N PHE A 171 13.30 -7.75 4.71
CA PHE A 171 12.33 -7.96 5.78
C PHE A 171 11.76 -9.38 5.83
N GLY A 172 12.19 -10.26 4.95
CA GLY A 172 11.76 -11.66 4.92
C GLY A 172 10.28 -11.83 4.58
N ALA A 173 9.79 -11.08 3.58
CA ALA A 173 8.40 -11.19 3.14
C ALA A 173 8.09 -12.61 2.67
N PRO A 174 6.98 -13.22 3.15
CA PRO A 174 6.61 -14.58 2.77
C PRO A 174 6.17 -14.70 1.30
N VAL A 175 5.76 -13.58 0.71
CA VAL A 175 5.43 -13.45 -0.71
C VAL A 175 6.41 -12.47 -1.32
N GLN A 176 7.13 -12.91 -2.35
CA GLN A 176 8.05 -12.03 -3.07
C GLN A 176 7.31 -11.29 -4.19
N PRO A 177 7.71 -10.05 -4.50
CA PRO A 177 7.17 -9.31 -5.64
C PRO A 177 7.38 -10.08 -6.95
N SER A 178 6.37 -10.05 -7.81
CA SER A 178 6.36 -10.85 -9.05
C SER A 178 5.72 -10.12 -10.23
N HIS A 179 5.50 -8.82 -10.13
CA HIS A 179 4.72 -8.03 -11.09
C HIS A 179 3.31 -8.60 -11.28
N ARG A 180 2.69 -8.95 -10.17
CA ARG A 180 1.28 -9.30 -10.05
C ARG A 180 0.71 -8.53 -8.88
N ALA A 181 -0.28 -7.72 -9.15
CA ALA A 181 -0.75 -6.70 -8.24
C ALA A 181 -1.07 -7.21 -6.82
N LEU A 182 -1.73 -8.37 -6.67
CA LEU A 182 -2.01 -8.91 -5.34
C LEU A 182 -0.75 -9.41 -4.62
N ALA A 183 0.21 -9.99 -5.35
CA ALA A 183 1.47 -10.46 -4.74
C ALA A 183 2.31 -9.28 -4.26
N ASP A 184 2.37 -8.22 -5.07
CA ASP A 184 3.14 -7.01 -4.78
C ASP A 184 2.50 -6.21 -3.64
N ALA A 185 1.17 -6.15 -3.58
CA ALA A 185 0.44 -5.61 -2.43
C ALA A 185 0.72 -6.38 -1.12
N ARG A 186 0.79 -7.71 -1.16
CA ARG A 186 1.15 -8.56 0.00
C ARG A 186 2.59 -8.34 0.45
N ALA A 187 3.53 -8.25 -0.49
CA ALA A 187 4.93 -7.93 -0.20
C ALA A 187 5.05 -6.53 0.43
N THR A 188 4.36 -5.55 -0.15
CA THR A 188 4.30 -4.17 0.36
C THR A 188 3.68 -4.12 1.76
N ALA A 189 2.67 -4.93 2.07
CA ALA A 189 2.09 -5.03 3.41
C ALA A 189 3.10 -5.50 4.46
N THR A 190 3.95 -6.47 4.09
CA THR A 190 5.05 -6.91 4.98
C THR A 190 6.06 -5.79 5.19
N VAL A 191 6.48 -5.13 4.11
CA VAL A 191 7.39 -3.97 4.18
C VAL A 191 6.80 -2.86 5.05
N LEU A 192 5.54 -2.50 4.83
CA LEU A 192 4.82 -1.51 5.64
C LEU A 192 4.91 -1.85 7.13
N TRP A 193 4.57 -3.08 7.52
CA TRP A 193 4.55 -3.49 8.93
C TRP A 193 5.92 -3.33 9.60
N HIS A 194 6.98 -3.73 8.91
CA HIS A 194 8.35 -3.56 9.42
C HIS A 194 8.77 -2.10 9.52
N LEU A 195 8.36 -1.26 8.55
CA LEU A 195 8.62 0.18 8.60
C LEU A 195 7.86 0.86 9.73
N LEU A 196 6.59 0.51 9.96
CA LEU A 196 5.82 0.99 11.11
C LEU A 196 6.49 0.59 12.44
N GLY A 197 7.08 -0.62 12.49
CA GLY A 197 7.88 -1.06 13.63
C GLY A 197 9.10 -0.17 13.90
N ARG A 198 9.79 0.29 12.87
CA ARG A 198 10.95 1.19 13.00
C ARG A 198 10.58 2.62 13.45
N LEU A 199 9.34 3.02 13.25
CA LEU A 199 8.85 4.31 13.77
C LEU A 199 8.80 4.34 15.29
N ALA A 200 8.64 3.20 15.95
CA ALA A 200 8.68 3.12 17.40
C ALA A 200 10.03 3.57 18.00
N ASP A 201 11.14 3.35 17.28
CA ASP A 201 12.48 3.86 17.66
C ASP A 201 12.59 5.38 17.51
N ARG A 202 11.60 6.02 16.88
CA ARG A 202 11.45 7.45 16.68
C ARG A 202 10.33 8.05 17.54
N GLU A 203 9.77 7.26 18.48
CA GLU A 203 8.66 7.64 19.35
C GLU A 203 7.38 8.03 18.58
N VAL A 204 7.15 7.40 17.42
CA VAL A 204 5.96 7.58 16.57
C VAL A 204 5.08 6.33 16.70
N TYR A 205 3.94 6.45 17.36
CA TYR A 205 3.06 5.33 17.71
C TYR A 205 1.63 5.48 17.20
N THR A 206 1.23 6.70 16.80
CA THR A 206 -0.14 7.01 16.37
C THR A 206 -0.17 7.59 14.95
N LEU A 207 -1.36 7.60 14.33
CA LEU A 207 -1.55 8.19 13.01
C LEU A 207 -1.22 9.70 13.00
N GLY A 208 -1.59 10.42 14.07
CA GLY A 208 -1.27 11.85 14.19
C GLY A 208 0.22 12.12 14.31
N GLU A 209 0.95 11.31 15.10
CA GLU A 209 2.41 11.40 15.20
C GLU A 209 3.09 11.04 13.88
N LEU A 210 2.58 10.04 13.15
CA LEU A 210 3.05 9.70 11.81
C LEU A 210 2.87 10.86 10.82
N ALA A 211 1.69 11.49 10.81
CA ALA A 211 1.42 12.65 9.97
C ALA A 211 2.39 13.80 10.26
N ALA A 212 2.59 14.13 11.54
CA ALA A 212 3.51 15.17 11.96
C ALA A 212 4.96 14.86 11.58
N TRP A 213 5.39 13.61 11.79
CA TRP A 213 6.74 13.15 11.43
C TRP A 213 6.99 13.22 9.92
N LEU A 214 6.03 12.78 9.09
CA LEU A 214 6.13 12.87 7.63
C LEU A 214 6.19 14.32 7.16
N ALA A 215 5.39 15.22 7.73
CA ALA A 215 5.41 16.64 7.41
C ALA A 215 6.78 17.28 7.74
N GLU A 216 7.39 16.92 8.88
CA GLU A 216 8.75 17.36 9.24
C GLU A 216 9.77 16.88 8.19
N LYS A 217 9.72 15.60 7.79
CA LYS A 217 10.63 15.06 6.80
C LYS A 217 10.46 15.70 5.41
N ASP A 218 9.25 16.02 5.02
CA ASP A 218 8.98 16.75 3.79
C ASP A 218 9.54 18.17 3.82
N ALA A 219 9.40 18.86 4.93
CA ALA A 219 9.97 20.21 5.13
C ALA A 219 11.50 20.17 5.08
N GLU A 220 12.15 19.19 5.74
CA GLU A 220 13.60 18.99 5.69
C GLU A 220 14.08 18.74 4.24
N ALA A 221 13.39 17.87 3.50
CA ALA A 221 13.73 17.57 2.11
C ALA A 221 13.53 18.77 1.17
N ALA A 222 12.49 19.59 1.42
CA ALA A 222 12.26 20.82 0.66
C ALA A 222 13.35 21.86 0.95
N ALA A 223 13.73 22.04 2.21
CA ALA A 223 14.80 22.96 2.61
C ALA A 223 16.16 22.57 2.00
N ALA A 224 16.46 21.26 1.96
CA ALA A 224 17.68 20.75 1.33
C ALA A 224 17.74 21.04 -0.18
N ARG A 225 16.59 20.96 -0.89
CA ARG A 225 16.50 21.26 -2.34
C ARG A 225 16.67 22.74 -2.67
N THR A 226 16.23 23.63 -1.78
CA THR A 226 16.30 25.08 -1.99
C THR A 226 17.63 25.71 -1.58
N GLY A 227 18.57 24.93 -1.02
CA GLY A 227 19.85 25.42 -0.53
C GLY A 227 19.75 26.35 0.70
N VAL A 228 18.54 26.52 1.24
CA VAL A 228 18.32 27.21 2.51
C VAL A 228 18.59 26.18 3.61
N ALA A 229 19.83 26.15 4.09
CA ALA A 229 20.13 25.42 5.32
C ALA A 229 19.14 25.90 6.38
N ALA A 230 18.32 24.99 6.90
CA ALA A 230 17.44 25.29 8.02
C ALA A 230 18.29 25.66 9.24
N VAL A 231 18.60 26.95 9.35
CA VAL A 231 19.07 27.57 10.58
C VAL A 231 17.84 27.79 11.46
N THR A 232 17.14 26.72 11.78
CA THR A 232 16.23 26.71 12.92
C THR A 232 16.87 25.85 13.99
N ALA A 233 17.64 26.57 14.79
CA ALA A 233 18.24 26.11 16.01
C ALA A 233 17.33 25.15 16.77
N ARG A 234 17.80 23.95 16.94
CA ARG A 234 17.51 23.14 18.11
C ARG A 234 18.00 23.92 19.34
N ARG A 235 17.14 24.75 19.88
CA ARG A 235 17.23 25.12 21.30
C ARG A 235 16.46 24.06 22.08
N TRP A 236 17.03 22.89 22.22
CA TRP A 236 16.62 21.94 23.25
C TRP A 236 17.12 22.48 24.59
N PRO A 237 16.29 22.62 25.62
CA PRO A 237 16.78 22.95 26.93
C PRO A 237 17.67 21.81 27.44
N LEU A 238 18.92 22.13 27.73
CA LEU A 238 19.84 21.26 28.45
C LEU A 238 19.19 20.87 29.79
N GLY A 239 18.87 19.61 29.98
CA GLY A 239 18.51 19.12 31.31
C GLY A 239 17.36 18.12 31.40
N VAL A 240 17.26 17.16 30.52
CA VAL A 240 16.43 15.96 30.81
C VAL A 240 17.35 14.73 30.78
N ALA A 241 17.45 14.09 31.94
CA ALA A 241 18.22 12.87 32.14
C ALA A 241 17.79 11.79 31.12
N ARG A 242 18.78 11.08 30.58
CA ARG A 242 18.58 9.90 29.73
C ARG A 242 17.57 8.96 30.39
N ALA A 243 16.40 8.86 29.78
CA ALA A 243 15.47 7.80 30.11
C ALA A 243 16.11 6.41 29.78
N PRO A 244 15.83 5.38 30.58
CA PRO A 244 16.37 4.05 30.36
C PRO A 244 15.91 3.53 28.98
N ARG A 245 16.81 2.83 28.29
CA ARG A 245 16.53 2.18 27.01
C ARG A 245 15.18 1.50 27.02
N ALA A 246 14.24 2.01 26.23
CA ALA A 246 12.94 1.40 26.05
C ALA A 246 13.12 -0.04 25.57
N ARG A 247 12.51 -0.99 26.28
CA ARG A 247 12.43 -2.37 25.83
C ARG A 247 11.67 -2.38 24.50
N THR A 248 12.19 -3.12 23.52
CA THR A 248 11.49 -3.39 22.26
C THR A 248 10.03 -3.71 22.54
N PRO A 249 9.06 -2.98 21.98
CA PRO A 249 7.66 -3.25 22.25
C PRO A 249 7.32 -4.71 21.92
N GLN A 250 6.60 -5.40 22.80
CA GLN A 250 6.24 -6.82 22.64
C GLN A 250 5.49 -7.12 21.34
N TRP A 251 4.85 -6.13 20.71
CA TRP A 251 4.16 -6.29 19.44
C TRP A 251 5.12 -6.43 18.25
N LEU A 252 6.39 -6.01 18.36
CA LEU A 252 7.45 -6.28 17.37
C LEU A 252 7.97 -7.72 17.41
N ALA A 253 7.65 -8.49 18.47
CA ALA A 253 8.05 -9.90 18.60
C ALA A 253 7.18 -10.87 17.76
N GLY A 254 6.36 -10.38 16.86
CA GLY A 254 5.30 -11.13 16.20
C GLY A 254 5.47 -11.69 14.78
N PRO A 255 6.64 -11.87 14.14
CA PRO A 255 6.65 -12.54 12.83
C PRO A 255 6.52 -14.07 12.90
N ARG A 256 6.83 -14.70 14.03
CA ARG A 256 6.77 -16.17 14.13
C ARG A 256 5.36 -16.76 14.27
N ARG A 257 4.34 -15.98 14.61
CA ARG A 257 2.94 -16.43 14.66
C ARG A 257 2.23 -16.39 13.30
N TRP A 258 2.76 -15.66 12.35
CA TRP A 258 2.20 -15.50 11.02
C TRP A 258 2.22 -16.80 10.21
N LEU A 259 3.29 -17.58 10.32
CA LEU A 259 3.45 -18.84 9.60
C LEU A 259 2.53 -19.97 10.09
N ALA A 260 1.92 -19.83 11.28
CA ALA A 260 1.13 -20.91 11.91
C ALA A 260 -0.40 -20.81 11.67
N ARG A 261 -0.92 -19.74 11.08
CA ARG A 261 -2.37 -19.49 10.95
C ARG A 261 -2.91 -19.27 9.53
N VAL A 262 -2.11 -19.45 8.49
CA VAL A 262 -2.68 -19.52 7.13
C VAL A 262 -3.33 -20.89 7.00
N PRO A 263 -4.67 -21.01 6.88
CA PRO A 263 -5.29 -22.28 6.59
C PRO A 263 -4.78 -22.75 5.23
N ARG A 264 -4.11 -23.89 5.19
CA ARG A 264 -3.79 -24.57 3.93
C ARG A 264 -5.13 -24.97 3.30
N LEU A 265 -5.62 -24.18 2.36
CA LEU A 265 -6.72 -24.61 1.52
C LEU A 265 -6.25 -25.84 0.75
N PRO A 266 -6.99 -26.98 0.82
CA PRO A 266 -6.59 -28.19 0.12
C PRO A 266 -6.71 -27.95 -1.39
N TRP A 267 -5.59 -27.91 -2.08
CA TRP A 267 -5.52 -28.00 -3.54
C TRP A 267 -6.14 -29.34 -3.95
N ARG A 268 -7.37 -29.33 -4.46
CA ARG A 268 -7.92 -30.47 -5.18
C ARG A 268 -7.11 -30.63 -6.46
N ARG A 269 -6.23 -31.64 -6.49
CA ARG A 269 -5.66 -32.13 -7.75
C ARG A 269 -6.83 -32.57 -8.64
N GLY A 270 -7.02 -31.87 -9.77
CA GLY A 270 -7.94 -32.30 -10.80
C GLY A 270 -7.60 -33.72 -11.25
N ARG A 271 -8.58 -34.63 -11.15
CA ARG A 271 -8.47 -35.97 -11.75
C ARG A 271 -8.46 -35.77 -13.25
N GLY A 272 -7.42 -36.31 -13.88
CA GLY A 272 -7.35 -36.43 -15.33
C GLY A 272 -8.56 -37.22 -15.86
N ILE A 273 -9.14 -36.69 -16.90
CA ILE A 273 -10.12 -37.40 -17.74
C ILE A 273 -9.31 -38.05 -18.87
N ARG A 274 -9.47 -39.35 -19.00
CA ARG A 274 -8.97 -40.12 -20.13
C ARG A 274 -9.84 -39.86 -21.36
#